data_24b326c5851cc40c383417b83e30670a
#
_entry.id   24b326c5851cc40c383417b83e30670a
#
_cell.length_a   1.000
_cell.length_b   1.000
_cell.length_c   1.000
_cell.angle_alpha   90.00
_cell.angle_beta   90.00
_cell.angle_gamma   90.00
#
_symmetry.space_group_name_H-M   'P 1'
#
loop_
_entity.id
_entity.type
_entity.pdbx_description
1 polymer ?
#
loop_
_entity_poly.entity_id
_entity_poly.type
_entity_poly.pdbx_seq_one_letter_code
_entity_poly.pdbx_strand_id
1 'polypeptide(L)'
;MKLPTTALALRDIDLLFRPFTHRKLQLPTRLVMAPVLRLFADAGMPTMEMQLYYSRRAAQELGLIISEPVAVNATASLDEGMAHFYGGAALRAWKGICRAVHRTGCKMAPLLFHAGMLHPGEDAADPSGIDPGSLQQRGETMNKENIRNIALDFARAAASARLLGFDGVVVDGAGLVEQFLHPETNRRHDEYGGDMVSRARFACELVHAVRKAVGSRFPILFRLPEHCADSPQELEQLVSALCAAGVDIFACVGEMVHFPAFAGSPLNMACWVRMLSQRPVIAEGGVGLRADSLQQLVRSLVAREFDLVAVGRALLADAEWGRKVRLAREDSISPFHPGAVLHLF
;
A
#
# COMPACT_ATOMS: atom_id res chain seq x y z
N MET A 1 9.17 28.16 32.72
CA MET A 1 9.65 28.84 31.50
C MET A 1 9.19 27.98 30.32
N LYS A 2 8.06 28.35 29.69
CA LYS A 2 7.52 27.62 28.54
C LYS A 2 8.31 28.06 27.31
N LEU A 3 9.02 27.13 26.68
CA LEU A 3 9.66 27.36 25.37
C LEU A 3 8.58 27.66 24.32
N PRO A 4 8.80 28.59 23.40
CA PRO A 4 7.82 28.95 22.37
C PRO A 4 7.62 27.78 21.42
N THR A 5 6.43 27.23 21.43
CA THR A 5 5.97 26.04 20.70
C THR A 5 6.02 26.22 19.16
N THR A 6 6.06 27.45 18.68
CA THR A 6 5.89 27.78 17.26
C THR A 6 7.17 27.67 16.40
N ALA A 7 8.35 27.89 16.95
CA ALA A 7 9.58 27.94 16.15
C ALA A 7 10.22 26.55 15.90
N LEU A 8 10.01 25.57 16.79
CA LEU A 8 10.46 24.19 16.59
C LEU A 8 9.59 23.45 15.56
N ALA A 9 8.27 23.71 15.54
CA ALA A 9 7.32 23.04 14.66
C ALA A 9 7.57 23.31 13.16
N LEU A 10 7.98 24.52 12.79
CA LEU A 10 8.26 24.87 11.37
C LEU A 10 9.53 24.18 10.82
N ARG A 11 10.57 23.99 11.63
CA ARG A 11 11.80 23.30 11.22
C ARG A 11 11.62 21.81 11.07
N ASP A 12 10.72 21.22 11.84
CA ASP A 12 10.49 19.78 11.84
C ASP A 12 9.62 19.33 10.65
N ILE A 13 8.68 20.16 10.18
CA ILE A 13 7.87 19.91 8.97
C ILE A 13 8.76 19.75 7.73
N ASP A 14 9.89 20.45 7.66
CA ASP A 14 10.86 20.32 6.55
C ASP A 14 11.38 18.89 6.37
N LEU A 15 11.31 18.04 7.39
CA LEU A 15 11.68 16.62 7.29
C LEU A 15 10.81 15.87 6.27
N LEU A 16 9.53 16.22 6.14
CA LEU A 16 8.62 15.61 5.16
C LEU A 16 9.08 15.86 3.71
N PHE A 17 9.76 16.99 3.49
CA PHE A 17 10.20 17.44 2.16
C PHE A 17 11.68 17.13 1.89
N ARG A 18 12.35 16.41 2.78
CA ARG A 18 13.73 15.95 2.55
C ARG A 18 13.74 14.72 1.64
N PRO A 19 14.72 14.60 0.75
CA PRO A 19 14.88 13.40 -0.08
C PRO A 19 15.01 12.12 0.76
N PHE A 20 14.57 11.02 0.17
CA PHE A 20 14.75 9.69 0.72
C PHE A 20 15.34 8.76 -0.35
N THR A 21 16.30 7.92 0.04
CA THR A 21 16.90 6.93 -0.87
C THR A 21 16.99 5.58 -0.19
N HIS A 22 16.49 4.56 -0.86
CA HIS A 22 16.68 3.16 -0.49
C HIS A 22 16.82 2.31 -1.76
N ARG A 23 17.92 1.56 -1.88
CA ARG A 23 18.26 0.84 -3.10
C ARG A 23 18.22 1.77 -4.34
N LYS A 24 17.38 1.44 -5.35
CA LYS A 24 17.17 2.26 -6.55
C LYS A 24 16.04 3.28 -6.41
N LEU A 25 15.25 3.21 -5.33
CA LEU A 25 14.18 4.17 -5.08
C LEU A 25 14.79 5.46 -4.53
N GLN A 26 14.70 6.52 -5.32
CA GLN A 26 15.14 7.86 -4.96
C GLN A 26 13.93 8.79 -5.01
N LEU A 27 13.46 9.22 -3.86
CA LEU A 27 12.29 10.07 -3.70
C LEU A 27 12.71 11.51 -3.42
N PRO A 28 12.13 12.51 -4.09
CA PRO A 28 12.42 13.93 -3.82
C PRO A 28 11.92 14.39 -2.45
N THR A 29 10.87 13.74 -1.93
CA THR A 29 10.30 14.02 -0.60
C THR A 29 9.93 12.72 0.11
N ARG A 30 9.55 12.80 1.40
CA ARG A 30 9.07 11.65 2.20
C ARG A 30 7.56 11.48 2.15
N LEU A 31 6.85 12.31 1.38
CA LEU A 31 5.42 12.22 1.21
C LEU A 31 5.07 11.17 0.14
N VAL A 32 4.20 10.25 0.51
CA VAL A 32 3.68 9.19 -0.37
C VAL A 32 2.18 9.42 -0.55
N MET A 33 1.66 9.29 -1.76
CA MET A 33 0.22 9.16 -1.96
C MET A 33 -0.19 7.74 -1.61
N ALA A 34 -1.05 7.59 -0.59
CA ALA A 34 -1.62 6.31 -0.20
C ALA A 34 -2.53 5.74 -1.29
N PRO A 35 -2.60 4.41 -1.45
CA PRO A 35 -3.51 3.77 -2.39
C PRO A 35 -4.95 3.90 -1.90
N VAL A 36 -5.77 4.58 -2.69
CA VAL A 36 -7.21 4.67 -2.44
C VAL A 36 -7.94 4.13 -3.66
N LEU A 37 -8.76 3.11 -3.47
CA LEU A 37 -9.57 2.52 -4.55
C LEU A 37 -10.50 3.58 -5.12
N ARG A 38 -10.47 3.76 -6.45
CA ARG A 38 -11.24 4.83 -7.13
C ARG A 38 -12.35 4.29 -8.02
N LEU A 39 -12.14 3.12 -8.64
CA LEU A 39 -13.11 2.45 -9.53
C LEU A 39 -13.52 3.31 -10.75
N PHE A 40 -12.58 4.02 -11.36
CA PHE A 40 -12.81 4.86 -12.54
C PHE A 40 -12.17 4.30 -13.82
N ALA A 41 -11.79 3.03 -13.82
CA ALA A 41 -11.36 2.37 -15.04
C ALA A 41 -12.57 2.04 -15.91
N ASP A 42 -12.39 2.03 -17.22
CA ASP A 42 -13.39 1.62 -18.20
C ASP A 42 -13.07 0.19 -18.66
N ALA A 43 -13.92 -0.77 -18.29
CA ALA A 43 -13.68 -2.20 -18.52
C ALA A 43 -12.24 -2.63 -18.16
N GLY A 44 -11.75 -2.19 -16.99
CA GLY A 44 -10.41 -2.46 -16.50
C GLY A 44 -9.29 -1.60 -17.12
N MET A 45 -9.60 -0.77 -18.11
CA MET A 45 -8.62 0.15 -18.71
C MET A 45 -8.53 1.47 -17.93
N PRO A 46 -7.33 1.88 -17.47
CA PRO A 46 -7.13 3.20 -16.91
C PRO A 46 -7.52 4.32 -17.90
N THR A 47 -8.29 5.29 -17.41
CA THR A 47 -8.81 6.39 -18.22
C THR A 47 -7.88 7.62 -18.26
N MET A 48 -8.20 8.59 -19.11
CA MET A 48 -7.49 9.88 -19.15
C MET A 48 -7.75 10.68 -17.86
N GLU A 49 -8.94 10.57 -17.28
CA GLU A 49 -9.24 11.20 -15.98
C GLU A 49 -8.35 10.66 -14.87
N MET A 50 -8.09 9.34 -14.84
CA MET A 50 -7.14 8.74 -13.91
C MET A 50 -5.72 9.30 -14.13
N GLN A 51 -5.29 9.50 -15.38
CA GLN A 51 -3.99 10.12 -15.66
C GLN A 51 -3.92 11.55 -15.11
N LEU A 52 -4.95 12.36 -15.31
CA LEU A 52 -5.03 13.73 -14.78
C LEU A 52 -5.04 13.72 -13.25
N TYR A 53 -5.80 12.82 -12.64
CA TYR A 53 -5.89 12.63 -11.19
C TYR A 53 -4.51 12.40 -10.55
N TYR A 54 -3.73 11.45 -11.07
CA TYR A 54 -2.38 11.17 -10.58
C TYR A 54 -1.41 12.31 -10.88
N SER A 55 -1.46 12.90 -12.08
CA SER A 55 -0.55 13.97 -12.49
C SER A 55 -0.72 15.24 -11.66
N ARG A 56 -1.95 15.62 -11.32
CA ARG A 56 -2.22 16.79 -10.47
C ARG A 56 -1.58 16.64 -9.10
N ARG A 57 -1.71 15.47 -8.49
CA ARG A 57 -1.17 15.19 -7.15
C ARG A 57 0.35 15.05 -7.20
N ALA A 58 0.89 14.41 -8.22
CA ALA A 58 2.32 14.28 -8.43
C ALA A 58 3.05 15.62 -8.48
N ALA A 59 2.40 16.67 -9.02
CA ALA A 59 2.95 18.03 -9.10
C ALA A 59 2.98 18.77 -7.75
N GLN A 60 2.49 18.18 -6.66
CA GLN A 60 2.25 18.84 -5.37
C GLN A 60 3.12 18.27 -4.24
N GLU A 61 4.43 18.25 -4.45
CA GLU A 61 5.45 17.87 -3.43
C GLU A 61 5.43 16.37 -3.03
N LEU A 62 4.79 15.51 -3.80
CA LEU A 62 4.82 14.07 -3.52
C LEU A 62 6.14 13.45 -4.00
N GLY A 63 6.71 12.57 -3.17
CA GLY A 63 7.87 11.77 -3.53
C GLY A 63 7.52 10.49 -4.29
N LEU A 64 6.43 9.83 -3.88
CA LEU A 64 5.96 8.57 -4.46
C LEU A 64 4.44 8.57 -4.56
N ILE A 65 3.91 8.06 -5.65
CA ILE A 65 2.51 7.65 -5.77
C ILE A 65 2.46 6.13 -5.75
N ILE A 66 1.75 5.56 -4.78
CA ILE A 66 1.25 4.18 -4.85
C ILE A 66 -0.12 4.26 -5.55
N SER A 67 -0.29 3.52 -6.65
CA SER A 67 -1.57 3.52 -7.36
C SER A 67 -2.70 2.97 -6.48
N GLU A 68 -3.94 3.18 -6.87
CA GLU A 68 -5.03 2.35 -6.37
C GLU A 68 -4.73 0.86 -6.57
N PRO A 69 -5.39 -0.06 -5.81
CA PRO A 69 -5.25 -1.49 -6.05
C PRO A 69 -5.56 -1.82 -7.51
N VAL A 70 -4.71 -2.61 -8.15
CA VAL A 70 -4.87 -3.02 -9.54
C VAL A 70 -4.92 -4.54 -9.64
N ALA A 71 -5.89 -5.06 -10.41
CA ALA A 71 -6.09 -6.48 -10.59
C ALA A 71 -4.93 -7.11 -11.38
N VAL A 72 -4.34 -8.20 -10.87
CA VAL A 72 -3.24 -8.92 -11.53
C VAL A 72 -3.72 -9.93 -12.57
N ASN A 73 -4.99 -10.33 -12.52
CA ASN A 73 -5.67 -11.20 -13.46
C ASN A 73 -7.20 -10.95 -13.43
N ALA A 74 -7.98 -11.71 -14.21
CA ALA A 74 -9.42 -11.50 -14.33
C ALA A 74 -10.18 -11.74 -13.01
N THR A 75 -9.77 -12.72 -12.21
CA THR A 75 -10.41 -13.05 -10.92
C THR A 75 -9.93 -12.21 -9.74
N ALA A 76 -9.03 -11.26 -10.00
CA ALA A 76 -8.47 -10.39 -8.98
C ALA A 76 -9.31 -9.12 -8.71
N SER A 77 -10.31 -8.82 -9.54
CA SER A 77 -11.09 -7.58 -9.44
C SER A 77 -12.15 -7.65 -8.35
N LEU A 78 -12.36 -6.51 -7.66
CA LEU A 78 -13.47 -6.28 -6.73
C LEU A 78 -14.73 -5.78 -7.43
N ASP A 79 -14.56 -5.11 -8.58
CA ASP A 79 -15.62 -4.37 -9.29
C ASP A 79 -15.19 -4.15 -10.74
N GLU A 80 -16.16 -3.91 -11.63
CA GLU A 80 -15.91 -3.62 -13.07
C GLU A 80 -15.07 -2.35 -13.29
N GLY A 81 -15.19 -1.36 -12.40
CA GLY A 81 -14.43 -0.12 -12.42
C GLY A 81 -12.99 -0.25 -11.92
N MET A 82 -12.56 -1.43 -11.46
CA MET A 82 -11.20 -1.65 -10.99
C MET A 82 -10.21 -1.79 -12.14
N ALA A 83 -9.11 -1.04 -12.08
CA ALA A 83 -8.11 -1.05 -13.14
C ALA A 83 -7.32 -2.36 -13.18
N HIS A 84 -7.09 -2.87 -14.40
CA HIS A 84 -6.29 -4.07 -14.65
C HIS A 84 -4.80 -3.73 -14.78
N PHE A 85 -3.94 -4.60 -14.28
CA PHE A 85 -2.49 -4.52 -14.52
C PHE A 85 -2.01 -5.71 -15.37
N TYR A 86 -2.85 -6.12 -16.29
CA TYR A 86 -2.61 -7.16 -17.30
C TYR A 86 -3.30 -6.75 -18.62
N GLY A 87 -2.99 -7.48 -19.72
CA GLY A 87 -3.49 -7.12 -21.03
C GLY A 87 -2.81 -5.89 -21.66
N GLY A 88 -2.55 -5.94 -22.95
CA GLY A 88 -1.73 -4.95 -23.62
C GLY A 88 -2.31 -3.52 -23.64
N ALA A 89 -3.63 -3.38 -23.65
CA ALA A 89 -4.30 -2.07 -23.67
C ALA A 89 -4.16 -1.37 -22.31
N ALA A 90 -4.53 -2.05 -21.21
CA ALA A 90 -4.41 -1.50 -19.86
C ALA A 90 -2.95 -1.16 -19.50
N LEU A 91 -2.00 -2.03 -19.84
CA LEU A 91 -0.57 -1.78 -19.61
C LEU A 91 -0.04 -0.57 -20.39
N ARG A 92 -0.53 -0.31 -21.64
CA ARG A 92 -0.18 0.91 -22.37
C ARG A 92 -0.74 2.17 -21.70
N ALA A 93 -1.97 2.12 -21.19
CA ALA A 93 -2.57 3.23 -20.43
C ALA A 93 -1.77 3.53 -19.15
N TRP A 94 -1.42 2.51 -18.36
CA TRP A 94 -0.55 2.65 -17.19
C TRP A 94 0.83 3.25 -17.51
N LYS A 95 1.42 2.88 -18.67
CA LYS A 95 2.66 3.53 -19.14
C LYS A 95 2.49 5.03 -19.36
N GLY A 96 1.34 5.44 -19.92
CA GLY A 96 0.98 6.85 -20.09
C GLY A 96 0.91 7.59 -18.75
N ILE A 97 0.21 7.00 -17.77
CA ILE A 97 0.08 7.53 -16.40
C ILE A 97 1.45 7.66 -15.73
N CYS A 98 2.25 6.58 -15.72
CA CYS A 98 3.58 6.58 -15.13
C CYS A 98 4.48 7.71 -15.72
N ARG A 99 4.49 7.86 -17.04
CA ARG A 99 5.23 8.94 -17.71
C ARG A 99 4.72 10.32 -17.32
N ALA A 100 3.40 10.48 -17.16
CA ALA A 100 2.82 11.77 -16.75
C ALA A 100 3.22 12.13 -15.32
N VAL A 101 3.24 11.18 -14.41
CA VAL A 101 3.75 11.33 -13.03
C VAL A 101 5.24 11.68 -13.04
N HIS A 102 6.06 10.94 -13.80
CA HIS A 102 7.50 11.19 -13.87
C HIS A 102 7.88 12.59 -14.38
N ARG A 103 7.06 13.22 -15.25
CA ARG A 103 7.31 14.60 -15.71
C ARG A 103 7.30 15.63 -14.58
N THR A 104 6.70 15.32 -13.43
CA THR A 104 6.72 16.20 -12.24
C THR A 104 7.91 15.95 -11.31
N GLY A 105 8.73 14.91 -11.58
CA GLY A 105 9.78 14.44 -10.69
C GLY A 105 9.33 13.41 -9.64
N CYS A 106 8.01 13.22 -9.46
CA CYS A 106 7.46 12.21 -8.56
C CYS A 106 7.69 10.80 -9.09
N LYS A 107 7.81 9.82 -8.20
CA LYS A 107 7.95 8.39 -8.49
C LYS A 107 6.61 7.67 -8.44
N MET A 108 6.52 6.48 -9.07
CA MET A 108 5.27 5.71 -9.08
C MET A 108 5.50 4.21 -8.94
N ALA A 109 4.64 3.55 -8.14
CA ALA A 109 4.59 2.10 -7.98
C ALA A 109 3.14 1.61 -8.05
N PRO A 110 2.80 0.55 -8.83
CA PRO A 110 1.48 -0.04 -8.83
C PRO A 110 1.28 -0.89 -7.56
N LEU A 111 0.07 -0.86 -6.98
CA LEU A 111 -0.35 -1.75 -5.90
C LEU A 111 -0.99 -3.00 -6.50
N LEU A 112 -0.24 -4.08 -6.58
CA LEU A 112 -0.70 -5.36 -7.13
C LEU A 112 -1.63 -6.06 -6.14
N PHE A 113 -2.82 -6.41 -6.58
CA PHE A 113 -3.91 -6.86 -5.73
C PHE A 113 -4.65 -8.07 -6.33
N HIS A 114 -5.22 -8.90 -5.44
CA HIS A 114 -6.16 -9.96 -5.77
C HIS A 114 -7.28 -10.01 -4.73
N ALA A 115 -8.52 -9.92 -5.19
CA ALA A 115 -9.71 -9.85 -4.33
C ALA A 115 -9.94 -11.11 -3.49
N GLY A 116 -9.52 -12.28 -4.00
CA GLY A 116 -9.84 -13.54 -3.35
C GLY A 116 -11.35 -13.79 -3.37
N MET A 117 -11.91 -14.18 -2.23
CA MET A 117 -13.35 -14.42 -2.06
C MET A 117 -14.19 -13.13 -2.16
N LEU A 118 -13.56 -11.96 -2.10
CA LEU A 118 -14.26 -10.68 -2.32
C LEU A 118 -14.59 -10.43 -3.81
N HIS A 119 -14.03 -11.25 -4.72
CA HIS A 119 -14.41 -11.21 -6.13
C HIS A 119 -15.91 -11.56 -6.29
N PRO A 120 -16.69 -10.77 -7.07
CA PRO A 120 -18.14 -11.00 -7.19
C PRO A 120 -18.52 -12.23 -8.03
N GLY A 121 -17.59 -12.77 -8.84
CA GLY A 121 -17.83 -13.93 -9.71
C GLY A 121 -17.84 -15.27 -8.96
N GLU A 122 -18.34 -16.32 -9.65
CA GLU A 122 -18.37 -17.69 -9.13
C GLU A 122 -16.98 -18.34 -9.06
N ASP A 123 -16.00 -17.79 -9.78
CA ASP A 123 -14.59 -18.20 -9.82
C ASP A 123 -13.72 -17.50 -8.77
N ALA A 124 -14.37 -16.94 -7.72
CA ALA A 124 -13.68 -16.37 -6.57
C ALA A 124 -12.74 -17.38 -5.92
N ALA A 125 -11.52 -16.97 -5.66
CA ALA A 125 -10.44 -17.82 -5.12
C ALA A 125 -10.17 -17.49 -3.66
N ASP A 126 -10.15 -18.49 -2.78
CA ASP A 126 -9.95 -18.32 -1.34
C ASP A 126 -9.17 -19.51 -0.75
N PRO A 127 -8.36 -19.33 0.31
CA PRO A 127 -7.63 -20.44 0.91
C PRO A 127 -8.52 -21.61 1.33
N SER A 128 -9.76 -21.38 1.79
CA SER A 128 -10.66 -22.39 2.34
C SER A 128 -12.11 -22.31 1.83
N GLY A 129 -12.40 -21.39 0.92
CA GLY A 129 -13.76 -21.15 0.42
C GLY A 129 -14.64 -20.39 1.41
N ILE A 130 -14.07 -19.64 2.34
CA ILE A 130 -14.77 -18.93 3.40
C ILE A 130 -14.96 -17.46 3.02
N ASP A 131 -16.19 -17.00 3.04
CA ASP A 131 -16.51 -15.57 2.86
C ASP A 131 -16.01 -14.75 4.06
N PRO A 132 -15.14 -13.74 3.87
CA PRO A 132 -14.57 -12.99 4.98
C PRO A 132 -15.58 -12.17 5.78
N GLY A 133 -16.69 -11.76 5.17
CA GLY A 133 -17.70 -10.94 5.84
C GLY A 133 -18.66 -11.77 6.70
N SER A 134 -19.08 -12.94 6.21
CA SER A 134 -20.04 -13.81 6.92
C SER A 134 -19.39 -14.96 7.67
N LEU A 135 -18.12 -15.28 7.38
CA LEU A 135 -17.36 -16.42 7.86
C LEU A 135 -18.03 -17.78 7.52
N GLN A 136 -18.87 -17.79 6.50
CA GLN A 136 -19.56 -19.00 6.01
C GLN A 136 -18.88 -19.57 4.77
N GLN A 137 -19.10 -20.86 4.50
CA GLN A 137 -18.66 -21.53 3.29
C GLN A 137 -19.41 -20.94 2.08
N ARG A 138 -18.66 -20.39 1.10
CA ARG A 138 -19.20 -19.82 -0.14
C ARG A 138 -18.65 -20.51 -1.39
N GLY A 139 -17.43 -20.99 -1.34
CA GLY A 139 -16.71 -21.59 -2.46
C GLY A 139 -15.93 -22.84 -2.08
N GLU A 140 -15.09 -23.30 -3.01
CA GLU A 140 -14.18 -24.42 -2.81
C GLU A 140 -12.81 -23.97 -2.28
N THR A 141 -12.16 -24.87 -1.55
CA THR A 141 -10.76 -24.66 -1.13
C THR A 141 -9.83 -24.59 -2.34
N MET A 142 -9.07 -23.52 -2.44
CA MET A 142 -8.07 -23.32 -3.50
C MET A 142 -7.03 -24.46 -3.48
N ASN A 143 -6.78 -25.07 -4.62
CA ASN A 143 -5.73 -26.08 -4.76
C ASN A 143 -4.33 -25.42 -4.91
N LYS A 144 -3.27 -26.23 -4.73
CA LYS A 144 -1.89 -25.74 -4.79
C LYS A 144 -1.46 -25.22 -6.17
N GLU A 145 -2.10 -25.70 -7.22
CA GLU A 145 -1.84 -25.23 -8.59
C GLU A 145 -2.37 -23.82 -8.77
N ASN A 146 -3.58 -23.52 -8.30
CA ASN A 146 -4.17 -22.18 -8.30
C ASN A 146 -3.33 -21.21 -7.48
N ILE A 147 -2.83 -21.62 -6.30
CA ILE A 147 -1.91 -20.81 -5.48
C ILE A 147 -0.67 -20.42 -6.27
N ARG A 148 -0.04 -21.39 -6.94
CA ARG A 148 1.15 -21.13 -7.78
C ARG A 148 0.84 -20.23 -8.98
N ASN A 149 -0.31 -20.43 -9.64
CA ASN A 149 -0.72 -19.63 -10.80
C ASN A 149 -0.93 -18.17 -10.41
N ILE A 150 -1.55 -17.89 -9.27
CA ILE A 150 -1.70 -16.53 -8.76
C ILE A 150 -0.34 -15.91 -8.44
N ALA A 151 0.58 -16.65 -7.83
CA ALA A 151 1.93 -16.14 -7.60
C ALA A 151 2.66 -15.79 -8.91
N LEU A 152 2.44 -16.55 -9.99
CA LEU A 152 2.96 -16.23 -11.32
C LEU A 152 2.27 -14.99 -11.94
N ASP A 153 1.00 -14.74 -11.66
CA ASP A 153 0.30 -13.53 -12.14
C ASP A 153 0.87 -12.27 -11.49
N PHE A 154 1.12 -12.29 -10.17
CA PHE A 154 1.84 -11.22 -9.50
C PHE A 154 3.24 -11.00 -10.08
N ALA A 155 3.97 -12.07 -10.36
CA ALA A 155 5.29 -12.00 -10.96
C ALA A 155 5.27 -11.39 -12.38
N ARG A 156 4.27 -11.75 -13.21
CA ARG A 156 4.06 -11.17 -14.57
C ARG A 156 3.70 -9.68 -14.48
N ALA A 157 2.80 -9.32 -13.55
CA ALA A 157 2.43 -7.92 -13.32
C ALA A 157 3.65 -7.10 -12.88
N ALA A 158 4.45 -7.60 -11.94
CA ALA A 158 5.66 -6.94 -11.48
C ALA A 158 6.73 -6.79 -12.59
N ALA A 159 6.93 -7.83 -13.42
CA ALA A 159 7.79 -7.74 -14.59
C ALA A 159 7.32 -6.66 -15.58
N SER A 160 6.01 -6.58 -15.81
CA SER A 160 5.39 -5.54 -16.63
C SER A 160 5.63 -4.15 -16.05
N ALA A 161 5.46 -3.96 -14.74
CA ALA A 161 5.74 -2.68 -14.08
C ALA A 161 7.19 -2.21 -14.30
N ARG A 162 8.16 -3.11 -14.14
CA ARG A 162 9.56 -2.82 -14.41
C ARG A 162 9.81 -2.44 -15.87
N LEU A 163 9.22 -3.16 -16.83
CA LEU A 163 9.35 -2.86 -18.27
C LEU A 163 8.68 -1.55 -18.67
N LEU A 164 7.59 -1.18 -18.03
CA LEU A 164 6.87 0.07 -18.28
C LEU A 164 7.56 1.30 -17.68
N GLY A 165 8.57 1.09 -16.82
CA GLY A 165 9.37 2.14 -16.21
C GLY A 165 8.90 2.62 -14.84
N PHE A 166 8.06 1.85 -14.13
CA PHE A 166 7.73 2.13 -12.73
C PHE A 166 8.98 2.01 -11.84
N ASP A 167 8.97 2.69 -10.69
CA ASP A 167 10.11 2.79 -9.78
C ASP A 167 10.16 1.67 -8.73
N GLY A 168 9.12 0.89 -8.62
CA GLY A 168 8.95 -0.27 -7.75
C GLY A 168 7.60 -0.92 -7.97
N VAL A 169 7.29 -1.94 -7.17
CA VAL A 169 5.96 -2.54 -7.07
C VAL A 169 5.58 -2.68 -5.60
N VAL A 170 4.29 -2.60 -5.33
CA VAL A 170 3.73 -2.89 -4.01
C VAL A 170 2.93 -4.17 -4.12
N VAL A 171 3.18 -5.14 -3.26
CA VAL A 171 2.31 -6.32 -3.06
C VAL A 171 1.33 -5.94 -1.96
N ASP A 172 0.04 -5.97 -2.26
CA ASP A 172 -0.98 -5.70 -1.24
C ASP A 172 -1.17 -6.91 -0.33
N GLY A 173 -1.06 -6.68 0.97
CA GLY A 173 -1.39 -7.66 1.99
C GLY A 173 -2.88 -7.84 2.26
N ALA A 174 -3.72 -6.98 1.68
CA ALA A 174 -5.18 -7.09 1.74
C ALA A 174 -5.74 -8.11 0.74
N GLY A 175 -7.05 -8.32 0.77
CA GLY A 175 -7.75 -9.25 -0.11
C GLY A 175 -7.31 -10.71 0.08
N LEU A 176 -6.93 -11.40 -0.99
CA LEU A 176 -6.54 -12.82 -0.92
C LEU A 176 -5.38 -13.08 0.05
N VAL A 177 -4.39 -12.19 0.11
CA VAL A 177 -3.25 -12.35 1.03
C VAL A 177 -3.73 -12.32 2.47
N GLU A 178 -4.59 -11.37 2.83
CA GLU A 178 -5.19 -11.25 4.15
C GLU A 178 -6.04 -12.49 4.50
N GLN A 179 -6.80 -13.01 3.54
CA GLN A 179 -7.57 -14.25 3.71
C GLN A 179 -6.68 -15.45 4.04
N PHE A 180 -5.45 -15.50 3.53
CA PHE A 180 -4.47 -16.53 3.94
C PHE A 180 -3.91 -16.28 5.34
N LEU A 181 -3.71 -15.03 5.76
CA LEU A 181 -3.11 -14.67 7.05
C LEU A 181 -4.06 -14.92 8.23
N HIS A 182 -5.37 -14.69 8.05
CA HIS A 182 -6.35 -14.84 9.13
C HIS A 182 -6.82 -16.27 9.34
N PRO A 183 -6.79 -16.79 10.60
CA PRO A 183 -7.21 -18.15 10.89
C PRO A 183 -8.70 -18.40 10.70
N GLU A 184 -9.54 -17.37 10.73
CA GLU A 184 -10.99 -17.47 10.52
C GLU A 184 -11.35 -17.77 9.07
N THR A 185 -10.61 -17.22 8.12
CA THR A 185 -10.78 -17.44 6.68
C THR A 185 -9.89 -18.56 6.17
N ASN A 186 -8.70 -18.75 6.74
CA ASN A 186 -7.78 -19.82 6.38
C ASN A 186 -7.90 -21.01 7.34
N ARG A 187 -8.80 -21.95 7.02
CA ARG A 187 -9.04 -23.21 7.77
C ARG A 187 -8.30 -24.40 7.16
N ARG A 188 -7.21 -24.15 6.42
CA ARG A 188 -6.41 -25.22 5.80
C ARG A 188 -5.66 -26.03 6.83
N HIS A 189 -5.45 -27.32 6.49
CA HIS A 189 -4.67 -28.28 7.28
C HIS A 189 -3.38 -28.72 6.59
N ASP A 190 -3.02 -28.05 5.48
CA ASP A 190 -1.75 -28.26 4.78
C ASP A 190 -0.72 -27.16 5.14
N GLU A 191 0.39 -27.11 4.40
CA GLU A 191 1.48 -26.15 4.64
C GLU A 191 1.13 -24.66 4.50
N TYR A 192 -0.10 -24.32 4.13
CA TYR A 192 -0.59 -22.93 4.01
C TYR A 192 -1.53 -22.55 5.17
N GLY A 193 -1.84 -23.44 6.12
CA GLY A 193 -2.74 -23.19 7.24
C GLY A 193 -2.11 -23.50 8.59
N GLY A 194 -2.80 -23.17 9.68
CA GLY A 194 -2.33 -23.41 11.05
C GLY A 194 -1.63 -22.19 11.67
N ASP A 195 -0.34 -22.29 12.01
CA ASP A 195 0.42 -21.19 12.62
C ASP A 195 0.72 -20.05 11.64
N MET A 196 1.17 -18.90 12.17
CA MET A 196 1.47 -17.71 11.36
C MET A 196 2.52 -17.98 10.27
N VAL A 197 3.51 -18.81 10.52
CA VAL A 197 4.56 -19.14 9.54
C VAL A 197 3.95 -19.86 8.34
N SER A 198 3.05 -20.78 8.58
CA SER A 198 2.32 -21.52 7.54
C SER A 198 1.32 -20.61 6.80
N ARG A 199 0.55 -19.80 7.53
CA ARG A 199 -0.38 -18.82 6.94
C ARG A 199 0.34 -17.77 6.08
N ALA A 200 1.53 -17.34 6.48
CA ALA A 200 2.35 -16.38 5.74
C ALA A 200 3.03 -16.96 4.48
N ARG A 201 3.03 -18.29 4.31
CA ARG A 201 3.71 -18.96 3.17
C ARG A 201 3.27 -18.41 1.81
N PHE A 202 1.97 -18.24 1.60
CA PHE A 202 1.46 -17.70 0.34
C PHE A 202 2.03 -16.30 0.05
N ALA A 203 1.98 -15.38 1.02
CA ALA A 203 2.56 -14.04 0.88
C ALA A 203 4.05 -14.08 0.56
N CYS A 204 4.80 -14.99 1.21
CA CYS A 204 6.23 -15.17 0.95
C CYS A 204 6.49 -15.72 -0.46
N GLU A 205 5.69 -16.66 -0.94
CA GLU A 205 5.80 -17.21 -2.30
C GLU A 205 5.48 -16.15 -3.36
N LEU A 206 4.47 -15.29 -3.14
CA LEU A 206 4.20 -14.12 -3.99
C LEU A 206 5.42 -13.20 -4.08
N VAL A 207 5.96 -12.78 -2.93
CA VAL A 207 7.12 -11.89 -2.88
C VAL A 207 8.34 -12.54 -3.54
N HIS A 208 8.57 -13.83 -3.30
CA HIS A 208 9.68 -14.56 -3.92
C HIS A 208 9.53 -14.64 -5.45
N ALA A 209 8.32 -14.94 -5.96
CA ALA A 209 8.05 -14.97 -7.40
C ALA A 209 8.24 -13.59 -8.04
N VAL A 210 7.74 -12.53 -7.39
CA VAL A 210 7.96 -11.13 -7.80
C VAL A 210 9.45 -10.80 -7.80
N ARG A 211 10.20 -11.14 -6.73
CA ARG A 211 11.65 -10.90 -6.64
C ARG A 211 12.42 -11.58 -7.77
N LYS A 212 12.08 -12.82 -8.08
CA LYS A 212 12.67 -13.56 -9.20
C LYS A 212 12.43 -12.87 -10.55
N ALA A 213 11.22 -12.33 -10.75
CA ALA A 213 10.82 -11.66 -12.00
C ALA A 213 11.48 -10.28 -12.18
N VAL A 214 11.61 -9.50 -11.10
CA VAL A 214 12.12 -8.13 -11.18
C VAL A 214 13.64 -8.01 -10.89
N GLY A 215 14.25 -9.03 -10.33
CA GLY A 215 15.69 -9.05 -9.97
C GLY A 215 15.99 -8.34 -8.65
N SER A 216 17.24 -8.42 -8.19
CA SER A 216 17.66 -8.05 -6.82
C SER A 216 17.60 -6.56 -6.50
N ARG A 217 17.60 -5.68 -7.50
CA ARG A 217 17.73 -4.23 -7.32
C ARG A 217 16.43 -3.45 -7.49
N PHE A 218 15.38 -4.06 -8.07
CA PHE A 218 14.09 -3.38 -8.25
C PHE A 218 13.32 -3.37 -6.92
N PRO A 219 12.83 -2.22 -6.44
CA PRO A 219 12.17 -2.12 -5.15
C PRO A 219 10.88 -2.93 -5.09
N ILE A 220 10.74 -3.76 -4.06
CA ILE A 220 9.49 -4.45 -3.70
C ILE A 220 9.03 -3.90 -2.36
N LEU A 221 7.85 -3.31 -2.37
CA LEU A 221 7.14 -2.87 -1.19
C LEU A 221 6.09 -3.91 -0.81
N PHE A 222 5.82 -4.08 0.47
CA PHE A 222 4.71 -4.90 0.95
C PHE A 222 3.81 -4.06 1.85
N ARG A 223 2.52 -4.01 1.52
CA ARG A 223 1.53 -3.25 2.29
C ARG A 223 0.88 -4.19 3.29
N LEU A 224 1.18 -3.99 4.58
CA LEU A 224 0.63 -4.75 5.70
C LEU A 224 -0.73 -4.16 6.09
N PRO A 225 -1.83 -4.94 6.08
CA PRO A 225 -3.12 -4.52 6.61
C PRO A 225 -3.06 -4.34 8.14
N GLU A 226 -4.01 -3.60 8.69
CA GLU A 226 -4.01 -3.20 10.10
C GLU A 226 -4.02 -4.40 11.07
N HIS A 227 -4.78 -5.43 10.75
CA HIS A 227 -4.97 -6.61 11.60
C HIS A 227 -4.27 -7.86 11.06
N CYS A 228 -3.07 -7.71 10.47
CA CYS A 228 -2.35 -8.82 9.86
C CYS A 228 -1.75 -9.82 10.87
N ALA A 229 -1.78 -9.53 12.15
CA ALA A 229 -1.28 -10.39 13.24
C ALA A 229 -1.99 -10.04 14.56
N ASP A 230 -2.30 -11.06 15.36
CA ASP A 230 -3.02 -10.90 16.64
C ASP A 230 -2.07 -10.64 17.83
N SER A 231 -0.78 -10.80 17.64
CA SER A 231 0.25 -10.61 18.68
C SER A 231 1.56 -10.08 18.11
N PRO A 232 2.42 -9.47 18.97
CA PRO A 232 3.77 -9.10 18.56
C PRO A 232 4.61 -10.27 18.05
N GLN A 233 4.42 -11.47 18.57
CA GLN A 233 5.12 -12.69 18.14
C GLN A 233 4.71 -13.12 16.73
N GLU A 234 3.42 -13.08 16.41
CA GLU A 234 2.94 -13.36 15.06
C GLU A 234 3.43 -12.30 14.07
N LEU A 235 3.43 -11.01 14.47
CA LEU A 235 3.98 -9.93 13.64
C LEU A 235 5.47 -10.15 13.36
N GLU A 236 6.27 -10.56 14.36
CA GLU A 236 7.68 -10.87 14.18
C GLU A 236 7.89 -12.01 13.18
N GLN A 237 7.11 -13.10 13.30
CA GLN A 237 7.16 -14.23 12.37
C GLN A 237 6.83 -13.81 10.94
N LEU A 238 5.74 -13.06 10.75
CA LEU A 238 5.30 -12.57 9.45
C LEU A 238 6.35 -11.64 8.81
N VAL A 239 6.81 -10.64 9.55
CA VAL A 239 7.78 -9.64 9.07
C VAL A 239 9.12 -10.30 8.73
N SER A 240 9.61 -11.21 9.57
CA SER A 240 10.85 -11.95 9.32
C SER A 240 10.75 -12.80 8.06
N ALA A 241 9.65 -13.51 7.87
CA ALA A 241 9.40 -14.34 6.68
C ALA A 241 9.34 -13.49 5.40
N LEU A 242 8.65 -12.34 5.42
CA LEU A 242 8.56 -11.42 4.30
C LEU A 242 9.92 -10.77 3.97
N CYS A 243 10.72 -10.44 4.98
CA CYS A 243 12.10 -9.95 4.78
C CYS A 243 12.97 -11.00 4.09
N ALA A 244 12.87 -12.27 4.52
CA ALA A 244 13.59 -13.38 3.90
C ALA A 244 13.13 -13.64 2.45
N ALA A 245 11.83 -13.46 2.16
CA ALA A 245 11.27 -13.57 0.81
C ALA A 245 11.72 -12.45 -0.13
N GLY A 246 12.14 -11.29 0.41
CA GLY A 246 12.75 -10.23 -0.39
C GLY A 246 12.04 -8.88 -0.39
N VAL A 247 11.18 -8.58 0.59
CA VAL A 247 10.59 -7.24 0.79
C VAL A 247 11.69 -6.23 1.12
N ASP A 248 11.64 -5.04 0.50
CA ASP A 248 12.59 -3.96 0.71
C ASP A 248 12.05 -2.86 1.62
N ILE A 249 10.76 -2.57 1.54
CA ILE A 249 10.07 -1.49 2.26
C ILE A 249 8.70 -2.00 2.69
N PHE A 250 8.28 -1.69 3.89
CA PHE A 250 6.92 -1.98 4.37
C PHE A 250 6.05 -0.72 4.34
N ALA A 251 4.77 -0.86 3.96
CA ALA A 251 3.75 0.15 4.17
C ALA A 251 2.76 -0.38 5.20
N CYS A 252 2.65 0.27 6.34
CA CYS A 252 1.85 -0.18 7.47
C CYS A 252 0.56 0.62 7.54
N VAL A 253 -0.57 -0.07 7.36
CA VAL A 253 -1.92 0.52 7.46
C VAL A 253 -2.35 0.55 8.92
N GLY A 254 -2.98 1.63 9.33
CA GLY A 254 -3.66 1.77 10.60
C GLY A 254 -4.82 2.75 10.47
N GLU A 255 -5.75 2.72 11.41
CA GLU A 255 -6.82 3.73 11.48
C GLU A 255 -6.22 5.12 11.63
N MET A 256 -5.30 5.27 12.58
CA MET A 256 -4.48 6.45 12.81
C MET A 256 -3.02 6.04 13.04
N VAL A 257 -2.08 6.74 12.40
CA VAL A 257 -0.63 6.45 12.46
C VAL A 257 -0.09 6.31 13.90
N HIS A 258 -0.68 7.02 14.86
CA HIS A 258 -0.21 7.07 16.24
C HIS A 258 -0.94 6.12 17.20
N PHE A 259 -1.94 5.35 16.73
CA PHE A 259 -2.61 4.40 17.60
C PHE A 259 -1.70 3.19 17.89
N PRO A 260 -1.69 2.71 19.14
CA PRO A 260 -1.00 1.49 19.50
C PRO A 260 -1.48 0.30 18.68
N ALA A 261 -0.55 -0.53 18.20
CA ALA A 261 -0.88 -1.73 17.42
C ALA A 261 -1.37 -2.88 18.30
N PHE A 262 -0.86 -2.98 19.52
CA PHE A 262 -1.17 -4.08 20.43
C PHE A 262 -1.48 -3.55 21.83
N ALA A 263 -2.42 -4.19 22.52
CA ALA A 263 -2.74 -3.89 23.91
C ALA A 263 -1.50 -3.99 24.81
N GLY A 264 -1.34 -3.01 25.71
CA GLY A 264 -0.18 -2.97 26.63
C GLY A 264 1.12 -2.43 26.04
N SER A 265 1.15 -2.06 24.75
CA SER A 265 2.30 -1.40 24.13
C SER A 265 1.92 0.00 23.63
N PRO A 266 2.75 1.03 23.81
CA PRO A 266 2.51 2.35 23.26
C PRO A 266 2.89 2.46 21.76
N LEU A 267 3.51 1.41 21.18
CA LEU A 267 4.08 1.46 19.84
C LEU A 267 3.00 1.24 18.78
N ASN A 268 3.00 2.07 17.75
CA ASN A 268 2.17 1.90 16.57
C ASN A 268 2.71 0.79 15.66
N MET A 269 1.91 0.34 14.68
CA MET A 269 2.28 -0.74 13.74
C MET A 269 3.57 -0.41 12.98
N ALA A 270 3.73 0.82 12.49
CA ALA A 270 4.90 1.24 11.73
C ALA A 270 6.19 1.15 12.58
N CYS A 271 6.13 1.55 13.86
CA CYS A 271 7.23 1.43 14.80
C CYS A 271 7.62 -0.03 15.05
N TRP A 272 6.63 -0.91 15.30
CA TRP A 272 6.87 -2.34 15.45
C TRP A 272 7.56 -2.95 14.23
N VAL A 273 7.00 -2.70 13.05
CA VAL A 273 7.55 -3.24 11.79
C VAL A 273 8.95 -2.66 11.51
N ARG A 274 9.19 -1.39 11.82
CA ARG A 274 10.51 -0.76 11.69
C ARG A 274 11.55 -1.42 12.58
N MET A 275 11.19 -1.73 13.82
CA MET A 275 12.07 -2.42 14.79
C MET A 275 12.35 -3.87 14.36
N LEU A 276 11.33 -4.60 13.96
CA LEU A 276 11.46 -6.03 13.62
C LEU A 276 12.18 -6.25 12.28
N SER A 277 11.84 -5.46 11.27
CA SER A 277 12.37 -5.64 9.92
C SER A 277 13.75 -5.02 9.69
N GLN A 278 14.10 -3.97 10.43
CA GLN A 278 15.24 -3.08 10.14
C GLN A 278 15.20 -2.54 8.68
N ARG A 279 14.01 -2.47 8.08
CA ARG A 279 13.74 -1.94 6.74
C ARG A 279 13.05 -0.59 6.84
N PRO A 280 13.12 0.24 5.80
CA PRO A 280 12.31 1.44 5.73
C PRO A 280 10.81 1.14 5.81
N VAL A 281 10.07 2.04 6.47
CA VAL A 281 8.63 1.90 6.67
C VAL A 281 7.91 3.17 6.22
N ILE A 282 6.79 2.98 5.53
CA ILE A 282 5.79 3.99 5.21
C ILE A 282 4.67 3.84 6.25
N ALA A 283 4.36 4.90 6.99
CA ALA A 283 3.22 4.92 7.88
C ALA A 283 1.97 5.45 7.14
N GLU A 284 0.86 4.72 7.22
CA GLU A 284 -0.43 5.05 6.60
C GLU A 284 -1.54 5.01 7.64
N GLY A 285 -2.36 6.08 7.74
CA GLY A 285 -3.53 6.15 8.63
C GLY A 285 -3.82 7.56 9.12
N GLY A 286 -4.99 8.10 8.80
CA GLY A 286 -5.52 9.36 9.32
C GLY A 286 -4.71 10.63 9.05
N VAL A 287 -3.66 10.56 8.24
CA VAL A 287 -2.75 11.69 7.96
C VAL A 287 -3.50 12.84 7.28
N GLY A 288 -3.39 14.03 7.87
CA GLY A 288 -4.00 15.26 7.34
C GLY A 288 -5.51 15.38 7.55
N LEU A 289 -6.15 14.46 8.29
CA LEU A 289 -7.59 14.51 8.57
C LEU A 289 -7.93 15.36 9.82
N ARG A 290 -6.95 15.60 10.70
CA ARG A 290 -7.10 16.39 11.93
C ARG A 290 -5.96 17.40 12.02
N ALA A 291 -6.23 18.56 12.57
CA ALA A 291 -5.28 19.67 12.69
C ALA A 291 -4.02 19.31 13.52
N ASP A 292 -4.19 18.48 14.56
CA ASP A 292 -3.11 18.03 15.46
C ASP A 292 -2.27 16.87 14.88
N SER A 293 -2.78 16.19 13.84
CA SER A 293 -2.15 15.00 13.30
C SER A 293 -0.78 15.29 12.67
N LEU A 294 -0.58 16.47 12.07
CA LEU A 294 0.66 16.83 11.40
C LEU A 294 1.82 17.00 12.39
N GLN A 295 1.59 17.67 13.54
CA GLN A 295 2.63 17.84 14.55
C GLN A 295 3.04 16.50 15.17
N GLN A 296 2.09 15.64 15.46
CA GLN A 296 2.36 14.31 16.00
C GLN A 296 3.10 13.43 14.99
N LEU A 297 2.70 13.46 13.73
CA LEU A 297 3.36 12.77 12.63
C LEU A 297 4.83 13.17 12.51
N VAL A 298 5.12 14.47 12.57
CA VAL A 298 6.49 14.99 12.49
C VAL A 298 7.33 14.54 13.71
N ARG A 299 6.75 14.52 14.92
CA ARG A 299 7.43 13.99 16.12
C ARG A 299 7.82 12.51 15.95
N SER A 300 6.92 11.68 15.44
CA SER A 300 7.20 10.27 15.16
C SER A 300 8.27 10.10 14.09
N LEU A 301 8.29 10.96 13.05
CA LEU A 301 9.33 10.97 12.03
C LEU A 301 10.70 11.36 12.61
N VAL A 302 10.75 12.36 13.50
CA VAL A 302 11.97 12.76 14.25
C VAL A 302 12.45 11.61 15.14
N ALA A 303 11.53 10.93 15.81
CA ALA A 303 11.81 9.75 16.65
C ALA A 303 12.22 8.51 15.83
N ARG A 304 12.16 8.58 14.48
CA ARG A 304 12.46 7.47 13.56
C ARG A 304 11.57 6.24 13.76
N GLU A 305 10.32 6.46 14.13
CA GLU A 305 9.32 5.39 14.21
C GLU A 305 9.01 4.84 12.82
N PHE A 306 9.12 5.68 11.78
CA PHE A 306 9.00 5.34 10.36
C PHE A 306 9.86 6.29 9.50
N ASP A 307 9.94 6.03 8.19
CA ASP A 307 10.81 6.79 7.27
C ASP A 307 10.02 7.66 6.29
N LEU A 308 8.81 7.24 5.92
CA LEU A 308 7.94 7.84 4.92
C LEU A 308 6.51 7.91 5.45
N VAL A 309 5.71 8.81 4.88
CA VAL A 309 4.33 9.07 5.32
C VAL A 309 3.39 9.00 4.14
N ALA A 310 2.36 8.16 4.22
CA ALA A 310 1.34 8.04 3.20
C ALA A 310 0.09 8.87 3.53
N VAL A 311 -0.32 9.72 2.60
CA VAL A 311 -1.49 10.59 2.67
C VAL A 311 -2.55 10.07 1.72
N GLY A 312 -3.72 9.73 2.23
CA GLY A 312 -4.85 9.19 1.46
C GLY A 312 -5.99 10.20 1.32
N ARG A 313 -6.98 10.09 2.19
CA ARG A 313 -8.24 10.87 2.16
C ARG A 313 -8.04 12.39 2.09
N ALA A 314 -7.01 12.93 2.72
CA ALA A 314 -6.69 14.36 2.63
C ALA A 314 -6.33 14.77 1.20
N LEU A 315 -5.60 13.92 0.43
CA LEU A 315 -5.30 14.16 -0.98
C LEU A 315 -6.51 13.96 -1.91
N LEU A 316 -7.55 13.25 -1.49
CA LEU A 316 -8.81 13.20 -2.24
C LEU A 316 -9.53 14.54 -2.19
N ALA A 317 -9.58 15.17 -1.02
CA ALA A 317 -10.24 16.44 -0.80
C ALA A 317 -9.43 17.63 -1.35
N ASP A 318 -8.11 17.55 -1.26
CA ASP A 318 -7.20 18.63 -1.67
C ASP A 318 -5.95 18.08 -2.35
N ALA A 319 -5.93 18.15 -3.68
CA ALA A 319 -4.78 17.70 -4.46
C ALA A 319 -3.48 18.47 -4.14
N GLU A 320 -3.59 19.72 -3.66
CA GLU A 320 -2.47 20.59 -3.31
C GLU A 320 -2.01 20.44 -1.84
N TRP A 321 -2.54 19.48 -1.11
CA TRP A 321 -2.27 19.28 0.32
C TRP A 321 -0.77 19.37 0.65
N GLY A 322 0.09 18.65 -0.05
CA GLY A 322 1.53 18.65 0.19
C GLY A 322 2.17 20.03 0.03
N ARG A 323 1.80 20.75 -1.04
CA ARG A 323 2.28 22.11 -1.29
C ARG A 323 1.79 23.10 -0.23
N LYS A 324 0.51 22.98 0.19
CA LYS A 324 -0.06 23.85 1.23
C LYS A 324 0.63 23.64 2.58
N VAL A 325 0.90 22.39 2.96
CA VAL A 325 1.69 22.06 4.16
C VAL A 325 3.10 22.64 4.05
N ARG A 326 3.79 22.49 2.93
CA ARG A 326 5.13 23.08 2.74
C ARG A 326 5.17 24.59 2.88
N LEU A 327 4.11 25.26 2.45
CA LEU A 327 3.99 26.72 2.49
C LEU A 327 3.37 27.27 3.79
N ALA A 328 3.15 26.41 4.81
CA ALA A 328 2.46 26.76 6.05
C ALA A 328 1.08 27.43 5.79
N ARG A 329 0.30 26.83 4.88
CA ARG A 329 -1.05 27.28 4.51
C ARG A 329 -2.11 26.23 4.85
N GLU A 330 -1.96 25.57 5.98
CA GLU A 330 -2.84 24.49 6.45
C GLU A 330 -4.30 24.97 6.57
N ASP A 331 -4.53 26.23 6.94
CA ASP A 331 -5.87 26.84 7.02
C ASP A 331 -6.59 26.88 5.66
N SER A 332 -5.86 26.77 4.55
CA SER A 332 -6.43 26.74 3.20
C SER A 332 -6.68 25.33 2.67
N ILE A 333 -6.36 24.28 3.45
CA ILE A 333 -6.59 22.90 3.07
C ILE A 333 -8.07 22.58 3.14
N SER A 334 -8.62 22.05 2.05
CA SER A 334 -10.00 21.56 2.03
C SER A 334 -10.13 20.31 2.90
N PRO A 335 -11.04 20.29 3.90
CA PRO A 335 -11.24 19.12 4.73
C PRO A 335 -11.81 17.96 3.91
N PHE A 336 -11.48 16.73 4.32
CA PHE A 336 -12.05 15.55 3.67
C PHE A 336 -13.56 15.49 3.88
N HIS A 337 -14.26 15.24 2.80
CA HIS A 337 -15.70 15.04 2.76
C HIS A 337 -16.01 13.74 2.00
N PRO A 338 -16.93 12.88 2.44
CA PRO A 338 -17.21 11.59 1.78
C PRO A 338 -17.49 11.71 0.28
N GLY A 339 -18.13 12.78 -0.18
CA GLY A 339 -18.35 13.03 -1.60
C GLY A 339 -17.08 13.17 -2.44
N ALA A 340 -15.90 13.41 -1.83
CA ALA A 340 -14.64 13.48 -2.57
C ALA A 340 -14.24 12.11 -3.20
N VAL A 341 -14.83 11.00 -2.73
CA VAL A 341 -14.60 9.67 -3.32
C VAL A 341 -15.34 9.48 -4.65
N LEU A 342 -16.34 10.31 -4.95
CA LEU A 342 -17.18 10.19 -6.14
C LEU A 342 -16.58 10.87 -7.38
N HIS A 343 -15.46 11.57 -7.25
CA HIS A 343 -14.88 12.38 -8.32
C HIS A 343 -13.36 12.22 -8.42
N LEU A 344 -12.81 12.38 -9.61
CA LEU A 344 -11.37 12.36 -9.90
C LEU A 344 -10.81 13.79 -10.09
N PHE A 345 -11.01 14.67 -9.12
CA PHE A 345 -10.48 16.04 -9.21
C PHE A 345 -8.99 16.14 -8.93
#